data_7ce3b0db6062d0eb83698b3539c3995d
#
_entry.id   7ce3b0db6062d0eb83698b3539c3995d
#
_cell.length_a   1.000
_cell.length_b   1.000
_cell.length_c   1.000
_cell.angle_alpha   90.00
_cell.angle_beta   90.00
_cell.angle_gamma   90.00
#
_symmetry.space_group_name_H-M   'P 1'
#
loop_
_entity.id
_entity.type
_entity.pdbx_description
1 polymer ?
#
loop_
_entity_poly.entity_id
_entity_poly.type
_entity_poly.pdbx_seq_one_letter_code
_entity_poly.pdbx_strand_id
1 'polypeptide(L)'
;HFNSISGGTDINGCFAAGSPTLPVYAGELQAPTLGMKVKAYDEKGNPVFDQQGELVCEAPSPSMPLYFWDDPDNERYLDAYFRFYPDKNVWRHGDYIVIHSDTGGITFYGRSDAILKPSGVRIGTAEIYNVVEKLPEIADSLVVGQDWRGDQRVILFVKLVPGYSLTENLKDKIKKE
;
A
#
# COMPACT_ATOMS: atom_id res chain seq x y z
N HIS A 1 20.58 6.80 12.77
CA HIS A 1 19.97 6.63 11.44
C HIS A 1 18.48 6.37 11.60
N PHE A 2 17.67 7.12 10.88
CA PHE A 2 16.27 6.83 10.69
C PHE A 2 16.14 5.98 9.41
N ASN A 3 15.46 4.84 9.49
CA ASN A 3 15.29 3.93 8.37
C ASN A 3 13.81 3.58 8.25
N SER A 4 13.18 4.01 7.17
CA SER A 4 11.81 3.62 6.84
C SER A 4 11.82 2.22 6.25
N ILE A 5 10.87 1.39 6.65
CA ILE A 5 10.72 0.01 6.20
C ILE A 5 9.29 -0.31 5.82
N SER A 6 9.10 -1.24 4.90
CA SER A 6 7.79 -1.86 4.63
C SER A 6 7.95 -3.38 4.58
N GLY A 7 7.05 -4.08 5.27
CA GLY A 7 7.05 -5.52 5.38
C GLY A 7 5.78 -6.03 6.03
N GLY A 8 5.79 -7.23 6.55
CA GLY A 8 4.61 -7.84 7.16
C GLY A 8 4.95 -8.81 8.28
N THR A 9 3.97 -9.01 9.15
CA THR A 9 4.10 -9.95 10.29
C THR A 9 4.29 -11.39 9.79
N ASP A 10 3.48 -11.82 8.82
CA ASP A 10 3.51 -13.19 8.33
C ASP A 10 4.82 -13.51 7.60
N ILE A 11 5.34 -12.58 6.78
CA ILE A 11 6.64 -12.75 6.13
C ILE A 11 7.79 -12.62 7.13
N ASN A 12 7.54 -12.11 8.34
CA ASN A 12 8.54 -11.85 9.39
C ASN A 12 9.78 -11.15 8.85
N GLY A 13 9.57 -10.15 8.01
CA GLY A 13 10.63 -9.43 7.31
C GLY A 13 10.14 -8.21 6.58
N CYS A 14 11.05 -7.54 5.88
CA CYS A 14 10.77 -6.34 5.12
C CYS A 14 10.95 -6.60 3.63
N PHE A 15 10.03 -6.10 2.81
CA PHE A 15 10.16 -6.10 1.35
C PHE A 15 10.99 -4.92 0.85
N ALA A 16 10.90 -3.79 1.54
CA ALA A 16 11.68 -2.60 1.24
C ALA A 16 12.25 -1.99 2.51
N ALA A 17 13.45 -1.44 2.39
CA ALA A 17 14.16 -0.83 3.50
C ALA A 17 15.20 0.19 3.01
N GLY A 18 15.86 0.87 3.95
CA GLY A 18 17.00 1.72 3.65
C GLY A 18 18.27 0.92 3.35
N SER A 19 19.17 1.57 2.64
CA SER A 19 20.52 1.07 2.37
C SER A 19 21.55 2.16 2.66
N PRO A 20 22.62 1.87 3.40
CA PRO A 20 23.65 2.86 3.72
C PRO A 20 24.47 3.29 2.49
N THR A 21 24.36 2.57 1.38
CA THR A 21 25.13 2.82 0.14
C THR A 21 24.32 3.56 -0.93
N LEU A 22 23.04 3.82 -0.67
CA LEU A 22 22.17 4.49 -1.64
C LEU A 22 21.74 5.88 -1.11
N PRO A 23 21.49 6.84 -2.01
CA PRO A 23 20.92 8.12 -1.62
C PRO A 23 19.51 7.96 -1.08
N VAL A 24 19.05 8.93 -0.29
CA VAL A 24 17.68 9.01 0.22
C VAL A 24 16.91 10.04 -0.58
N TYR A 25 15.82 9.63 -1.19
CA TYR A 25 14.89 10.51 -1.90
C TYR A 25 13.61 10.70 -1.08
N ALA A 26 13.05 11.90 -1.13
CA ALA A 26 11.80 12.20 -0.42
C ALA A 26 10.63 11.40 -1.00
N GLY A 27 9.90 10.70 -0.12
CA GLY A 27 8.75 9.88 -0.51
C GLY A 27 9.07 8.48 -0.98
N GLU A 28 10.35 8.07 -1.01
CA GLU A 28 10.79 6.75 -1.44
C GLU A 28 11.43 5.95 -0.29
N LEU A 29 11.17 4.65 -0.24
CA LEU A 29 12.04 3.69 0.41
C LEU A 29 13.18 3.35 -0.55
N GLN A 30 14.42 3.31 -0.05
CA GLN A 30 15.61 3.34 -0.90
C GLN A 30 15.76 2.13 -1.83
N ALA A 31 15.35 0.93 -1.40
CA ALA A 31 15.53 -0.28 -2.19
C ALA A 31 14.69 -1.46 -1.70
N PRO A 32 14.49 -2.48 -2.53
CA PRO A 32 14.13 -3.82 -2.05
C PRO A 32 15.14 -4.33 -1.04
N THR A 33 14.67 -4.99 0.01
CA THR A 33 15.54 -5.61 1.02
C THR A 33 16.35 -6.75 0.39
N LEU A 34 17.59 -6.90 0.80
CA LEU A 34 18.47 -7.98 0.32
C LEU A 34 17.81 -9.35 0.52
N GLY A 35 17.81 -10.15 -0.54
CA GLY A 35 17.17 -11.47 -0.55
C GLY A 35 15.68 -11.45 -0.92
N MET A 36 15.05 -10.29 -1.03
CA MET A 36 13.66 -10.14 -1.46
C MET A 36 13.60 -9.72 -2.94
N LYS A 37 13.09 -10.61 -3.80
CA LYS A 37 12.93 -10.31 -5.23
C LYS A 37 11.61 -9.57 -5.48
N VAL A 38 11.55 -8.32 -5.03
CA VAL A 38 10.36 -7.46 -5.10
C VAL A 38 10.17 -6.93 -6.52
N LYS A 39 8.92 -6.93 -6.97
CA LYS A 39 8.44 -6.31 -8.21
C LYS A 39 7.10 -5.61 -7.97
N ALA A 40 6.79 -4.65 -8.82
CA ALA A 40 5.44 -4.13 -9.00
C ALA A 40 4.81 -4.85 -10.19
N TYR A 41 3.62 -5.43 -10.02
CA TYR A 41 2.91 -6.13 -11.09
C TYR A 41 1.63 -5.39 -11.49
N ASP A 42 1.38 -5.33 -12.81
CA ASP A 42 0.08 -4.90 -13.34
C ASP A 42 -1.01 -5.95 -13.08
N GLU A 43 -2.25 -5.65 -13.47
CA GLU A 43 -3.38 -6.58 -13.31
C GLU A 43 -3.22 -7.90 -14.06
N LYS A 44 -2.40 -7.91 -15.11
CA LYS A 44 -2.09 -9.11 -15.91
C LYS A 44 -0.91 -9.89 -15.36
N GLY A 45 -0.30 -9.41 -14.28
CA GLY A 45 0.87 -10.01 -13.66
C GLY A 45 2.17 -9.74 -14.41
N ASN A 46 2.29 -8.68 -15.19
CA ASN A 46 3.54 -8.27 -15.79
C ASN A 46 4.27 -7.28 -14.89
N PRO A 47 5.60 -7.39 -14.75
CA PRO A 47 6.38 -6.43 -14.00
C PRO A 47 6.36 -5.05 -14.68
N VAL A 48 6.18 -4.00 -13.87
CA VAL A 48 6.09 -2.61 -14.32
C VAL A 48 7.01 -1.70 -13.52
N PHE A 49 7.42 -0.58 -14.13
CA PHE A 49 8.18 0.50 -13.52
C PHE A 49 7.47 1.83 -13.78
N ASP A 50 7.71 2.81 -12.92
CA ASP A 50 7.19 4.18 -13.02
C ASP A 50 5.66 4.27 -13.12
N GLN A 51 4.97 3.21 -12.73
CA GLN A 51 3.52 3.14 -12.61
C GLN A 51 3.10 2.26 -11.43
N GLN A 52 1.93 2.50 -10.91
CA GLN A 52 1.37 1.74 -9.80
C GLN A 52 1.16 0.26 -10.17
N GLY A 53 1.58 -0.62 -9.28
CA GLY A 53 1.36 -2.05 -9.38
C GLY A 53 1.28 -2.72 -8.02
N GLU A 54 0.83 -3.96 -8.01
CA GLU A 54 0.77 -4.81 -6.83
C GLU A 54 2.17 -5.24 -6.41
N LEU A 55 2.51 -5.08 -5.12
CA LEU A 55 3.76 -5.60 -4.59
C LEU A 55 3.76 -7.12 -4.60
N VAL A 56 4.70 -7.70 -5.32
CA VAL A 56 4.95 -9.14 -5.32
C VAL A 56 6.40 -9.45 -4.99
N CYS A 57 6.63 -10.62 -4.38
CA CYS A 57 7.96 -11.20 -4.24
C CYS A 57 8.05 -12.47 -5.10
N GLU A 58 8.95 -12.43 -6.10
CA GLU A 58 9.08 -13.49 -7.11
C GLU A 58 9.93 -14.69 -6.67
N ALA A 59 10.57 -14.60 -5.52
CA ALA A 59 11.43 -15.67 -5.01
C ALA A 59 11.08 -15.99 -3.57
N PRO A 60 11.22 -17.25 -3.14
CA PRO A 60 11.05 -17.62 -1.76
C PRO A 60 12.09 -16.91 -0.88
N SER A 61 11.68 -16.52 0.32
CA SER A 61 12.53 -15.95 1.35
C SER A 61 12.66 -16.92 2.52
N PRO A 62 13.80 -16.95 3.22
CA PRO A 62 13.99 -17.78 4.42
C PRO A 62 12.98 -17.49 5.54
N SER A 63 12.42 -16.28 5.58
CA SER A 63 11.43 -15.85 6.56
C SER A 63 9.98 -16.12 6.18
N MET A 64 9.75 -16.64 4.97
CA MET A 64 8.40 -17.02 4.51
C MET A 64 7.83 -18.11 5.41
N PRO A 65 6.54 -18.00 5.87
CA PRO A 65 5.92 -19.07 6.62
C PRO A 65 5.82 -20.35 5.79
N LEU A 66 5.95 -21.48 6.45
CA LEU A 66 5.80 -22.79 5.82
C LEU A 66 4.33 -23.16 5.66
N TYR A 67 3.49 -22.74 6.60
CA TYR A 67 2.04 -22.96 6.65
C TYR A 67 1.42 -22.05 7.72
N PHE A 68 0.11 -21.94 7.71
CA PHE A 68 -0.62 -21.32 8.80
C PHE A 68 -1.08 -22.34 9.84
N TRP A 69 -1.15 -21.91 11.09
CA TRP A 69 -1.70 -22.73 12.15
C TRP A 69 -3.16 -23.12 11.86
N ASP A 70 -3.52 -24.38 12.08
CA ASP A 70 -4.85 -24.94 11.79
C ASP A 70 -5.33 -24.70 10.34
N ASP A 71 -4.43 -24.93 9.39
CA ASP A 71 -4.64 -24.84 7.94
C ASP A 71 -4.04 -26.09 7.24
N PRO A 72 -4.62 -27.30 7.46
CA PRO A 72 -4.00 -28.57 7.08
C PRO A 72 -3.79 -28.70 5.57
N ASP A 73 -4.64 -28.06 4.77
CA ASP A 73 -4.58 -28.11 3.30
C ASP A 73 -3.90 -26.84 2.71
N ASN A 74 -3.38 -25.94 3.56
CA ASN A 74 -2.80 -24.65 3.19
C ASN A 74 -3.75 -23.73 2.40
N GLU A 75 -5.05 -23.93 2.48
CA GLU A 75 -6.03 -23.18 1.70
C GLU A 75 -5.98 -21.68 2.04
N ARG A 76 -5.99 -21.32 3.34
CA ARG A 76 -5.92 -19.94 3.78
C ARG A 76 -4.58 -19.28 3.43
N TYR A 77 -3.47 -20.03 3.55
CA TYR A 77 -2.15 -19.54 3.20
C TYR A 77 -2.02 -19.24 1.71
N LEU A 78 -2.48 -20.17 0.87
CA LEU A 78 -2.46 -20.02 -0.58
C LEU A 78 -3.40 -18.90 -1.05
N ASP A 79 -4.60 -18.81 -0.50
CA ASP A 79 -5.56 -17.76 -0.83
C ASP A 79 -5.02 -16.35 -0.44
N ALA A 80 -4.37 -16.25 0.73
CA ALA A 80 -3.84 -14.98 1.20
C ALA A 80 -2.76 -14.40 0.28
N TYR A 81 -1.89 -15.26 -0.28
CA TYR A 81 -0.65 -14.79 -0.89
C TYR A 81 -0.35 -15.27 -2.30
N PHE A 82 -0.92 -16.40 -2.77
CA PHE A 82 -0.45 -17.05 -4.00
C PHE A 82 -1.50 -17.21 -5.10
N ARG A 83 -2.79 -17.08 -4.80
CA ARG A 83 -3.86 -17.36 -5.78
C ARG A 83 -4.30 -16.13 -6.58
N PHE A 84 -3.78 -14.95 -6.27
CA PHE A 84 -4.18 -13.74 -6.98
C PHE A 84 -3.75 -13.71 -8.44
N TYR A 85 -2.57 -14.25 -8.74
CA TYR A 85 -2.06 -14.45 -10.11
C TYR A 85 -1.98 -15.95 -10.39
N PRO A 86 -3.03 -16.57 -10.96
CA PRO A 86 -3.17 -18.04 -11.01
C PRO A 86 -2.07 -18.73 -11.79
N ASP A 87 -1.46 -18.05 -12.78
CA ASP A 87 -0.40 -18.61 -13.61
C ASP A 87 1.01 -18.31 -13.08
N LYS A 88 1.11 -17.73 -11.88
CA LYS A 88 2.38 -17.32 -11.30
C LYS A 88 2.51 -17.79 -9.85
N ASN A 89 3.66 -18.34 -9.53
CA ASN A 89 3.97 -18.73 -8.15
C ASN A 89 4.75 -17.60 -7.48
N VAL A 90 4.05 -16.51 -7.12
CA VAL A 90 4.60 -15.32 -6.49
C VAL A 90 3.83 -14.97 -5.24
N TRP A 91 4.54 -14.51 -4.22
CA TRP A 91 3.91 -13.91 -3.04
C TRP A 91 3.32 -12.55 -3.39
N ARG A 92 2.02 -12.38 -3.27
CA ARG A 92 1.33 -11.09 -3.38
C ARG A 92 1.14 -10.51 -1.99
N HIS A 93 1.69 -9.31 -1.72
CA HIS A 93 1.65 -8.75 -0.36
C HIS A 93 0.37 -7.96 -0.05
N GLY A 94 -0.26 -7.41 -1.06
CA GLY A 94 -1.45 -6.59 -0.89
C GLY A 94 -1.14 -5.11 -0.62
N ASP A 95 0.00 -4.64 -1.10
CA ASP A 95 0.35 -3.22 -1.15
C ASP A 95 0.47 -2.73 -2.59
N TYR A 96 0.05 -1.49 -2.85
CA TYR A 96 0.29 -0.80 -4.12
C TYR A 96 1.55 0.02 -4.02
N ILE A 97 2.43 -0.19 -4.99
CA ILE A 97 3.74 0.46 -5.04
C ILE A 97 4.03 0.99 -6.45
N VAL A 98 4.96 1.94 -6.51
CA VAL A 98 5.71 2.29 -7.72
C VAL A 98 7.18 1.99 -7.48
N ILE A 99 7.82 1.26 -8.38
CA ILE A 99 9.28 1.13 -8.42
C ILE A 99 9.80 2.10 -9.46
N HIS A 100 10.64 3.04 -9.03
CA HIS A 100 11.20 4.08 -9.89
C HIS A 100 12.37 3.53 -10.70
N SER A 101 12.33 3.71 -12.02
CA SER A 101 13.35 3.15 -12.92
C SER A 101 14.70 3.88 -12.82
N ASP A 102 14.69 5.15 -12.42
CA ASP A 102 15.87 6.01 -12.32
C ASP A 102 16.60 5.87 -10.98
N THR A 103 15.86 5.72 -9.86
CA THR A 103 16.43 5.62 -8.50
C THR A 103 16.52 4.19 -7.99
N GLY A 104 15.68 3.30 -8.49
CA GLY A 104 15.44 1.97 -7.93
C GLY A 104 14.65 1.99 -6.62
N GLY A 105 14.26 3.18 -6.14
CA GLY A 105 13.47 3.39 -4.93
C GLY A 105 12.01 2.95 -5.11
N ILE A 106 11.30 2.87 -4.00
CA ILE A 106 9.93 2.37 -3.96
C ILE A 106 9.03 3.35 -3.23
N THR A 107 8.00 3.86 -3.92
CA THR A 107 6.92 4.63 -3.28
C THR A 107 5.75 3.70 -2.95
N PHE A 108 5.23 3.80 -1.72
CA PHE A 108 4.07 3.05 -1.25
C PHE A 108 2.81 3.92 -1.26
N TYR A 109 1.72 3.40 -1.82
CA TYR A 109 0.42 4.05 -1.93
C TYR A 109 -0.64 3.47 -0.98
N GLY A 110 -0.23 2.53 -0.13
CA GLY A 110 -1.09 1.86 0.84
C GLY A 110 -1.53 0.47 0.40
N ARG A 111 -2.51 -0.08 1.10
CA ARG A 111 -3.03 -1.43 0.85
C ARG A 111 -3.80 -1.50 -0.46
N SER A 112 -3.53 -2.52 -1.27
CA SER A 112 -4.24 -2.74 -2.54
C SER A 112 -5.68 -3.22 -2.35
N ASP A 113 -5.97 -3.84 -1.21
CA ASP A 113 -7.33 -4.24 -0.79
C ASP A 113 -8.16 -3.06 -0.26
N ALA A 114 -7.53 -1.95 0.10
CA ALA A 114 -8.16 -0.71 0.54
C ALA A 114 -8.16 0.39 -0.54
N ILE A 115 -7.79 0.09 -1.78
CA ILE A 115 -7.81 1.05 -2.88
C ILE A 115 -9.25 1.43 -3.24
N LEU A 116 -9.45 2.73 -3.30
CA LEU A 116 -10.70 3.34 -3.75
C LEU A 116 -10.75 3.38 -5.27
N LYS A 117 -11.93 3.18 -5.84
CA LYS A 117 -12.14 3.16 -7.30
C LYS A 117 -13.32 4.04 -7.73
N PRO A 118 -13.44 5.31 -7.28
CA PRO A 118 -14.55 6.16 -7.72
C PRO A 118 -14.44 6.40 -9.23
N SER A 119 -15.55 6.16 -9.94
CA SER A 119 -15.63 6.32 -11.39
C SER A 119 -14.52 5.59 -12.17
N GLY A 120 -14.05 4.46 -11.63
CA GLY A 120 -12.97 3.66 -12.23
C GLY A 120 -11.55 4.18 -12.00
N VAL A 121 -11.37 5.35 -11.38
CA VAL A 121 -10.06 5.90 -11.04
C VAL A 121 -9.56 5.27 -9.75
N ARG A 122 -8.31 4.79 -9.74
CA ARG A 122 -7.70 4.22 -8.53
C ARG A 122 -7.07 5.31 -7.69
N ILE A 123 -7.45 5.35 -6.41
CA ILE A 123 -6.92 6.29 -5.43
C ILE A 123 -6.47 5.47 -4.21
N GLY A 124 -5.19 5.57 -3.87
CA GLY A 124 -4.66 4.98 -2.64
C GLY A 124 -5.18 5.73 -1.41
N THR A 125 -5.60 5.01 -0.38
CA THR A 125 -6.05 5.64 0.87
C THR A 125 -4.97 6.54 1.48
N ALA A 126 -3.71 6.16 1.34
CA ALA A 126 -2.56 6.96 1.81
C ALA A 126 -2.46 8.33 1.11
N GLU A 127 -2.88 8.44 -0.15
CA GLU A 127 -2.89 9.72 -0.86
C GLU A 127 -3.83 10.72 -0.20
N ILE A 128 -5.01 10.24 0.21
CA ILE A 128 -6.02 11.06 0.91
C ILE A 128 -5.52 11.44 2.31
N TYR A 129 -4.97 10.49 3.08
CA TYR A 129 -4.43 10.77 4.41
C TYR A 129 -3.31 11.81 4.37
N ASN A 130 -2.38 11.69 3.42
CA ASN A 130 -1.25 12.60 3.24
C ASN A 130 -1.67 14.04 2.95
N VAL A 131 -2.85 14.26 2.42
CA VAL A 131 -3.39 15.59 2.15
C VAL A 131 -4.22 16.10 3.33
N VAL A 132 -5.16 15.29 3.80
CA VAL A 132 -6.13 15.68 4.83
C VAL A 132 -5.47 15.92 6.19
N GLU A 133 -4.52 15.08 6.58
CA GLU A 133 -3.85 15.15 7.89
C GLU A 133 -2.81 16.28 8.01
N LYS A 134 -2.53 16.99 6.90
CA LYS A 134 -1.77 18.24 6.95
C LYS A 134 -2.59 19.43 7.47
N LEU A 135 -3.90 19.31 7.50
CA LEU A 135 -4.77 20.36 8.00
C LEU A 135 -4.69 20.44 9.52
N PRO A 136 -4.36 21.61 10.10
CA PRO A 136 -4.15 21.76 11.55
C PRO A 136 -5.41 21.48 12.39
N GLU A 137 -6.57 21.49 11.77
CA GLU A 137 -7.86 21.19 12.41
C GLU A 137 -8.10 19.69 12.58
N ILE A 138 -7.34 18.84 11.87
CA ILE A 138 -7.56 17.38 11.81
C ILE A 138 -6.50 16.66 12.63
N ALA A 139 -6.95 15.84 13.56
CA ALA A 139 -6.09 15.02 14.41
C ALA A 139 -5.88 13.61 13.85
N ASP A 140 -6.86 13.10 13.08
CA ASP A 140 -6.84 11.74 12.53
C ASP A 140 -7.92 11.62 11.45
N SER A 141 -7.77 10.67 10.53
CA SER A 141 -8.75 10.46 9.46
C SER A 141 -8.90 8.98 9.11
N LEU A 142 -10.08 8.62 8.61
CA LEU A 142 -10.39 7.29 8.06
C LEU A 142 -11.17 7.45 6.77
N VAL A 143 -10.67 6.87 5.70
CA VAL A 143 -11.36 6.85 4.40
C VAL A 143 -11.80 5.44 4.05
N VAL A 144 -13.01 5.32 3.53
CA VAL A 144 -13.58 4.06 3.06
C VAL A 144 -14.28 4.24 1.72
N GLY A 145 -14.19 3.23 0.86
CA GLY A 145 -15.02 3.14 -0.34
C GLY A 145 -16.38 2.53 0.01
N GLN A 146 -17.43 3.15 -0.46
CA GLN A 146 -18.79 2.60 -0.35
C GLN A 146 -19.36 2.37 -1.75
N ASP A 147 -19.82 1.16 -2.02
CA ASP A 147 -20.54 0.87 -3.25
C ASP A 147 -21.86 1.63 -3.27
N TRP A 148 -22.08 2.44 -4.30
CA TRP A 148 -23.23 3.31 -4.42
C TRP A 148 -23.68 3.48 -5.87
N ARG A 149 -24.89 3.02 -6.19
CA ARG A 149 -25.51 3.18 -7.51
C ARG A 149 -24.67 2.68 -8.69
N GLY A 150 -23.98 1.54 -8.50
CA GLY A 150 -23.15 0.93 -9.54
C GLY A 150 -21.74 1.53 -9.70
N ASP A 151 -21.36 2.43 -8.81
CA ASP A 151 -20.03 3.02 -8.70
C ASP A 151 -19.58 2.99 -7.24
N GLN A 152 -18.39 3.51 -6.94
CA GLN A 152 -17.87 3.65 -5.58
C GLN A 152 -17.80 5.13 -5.20
N ARG A 153 -18.37 5.49 -4.05
CA ARG A 153 -18.14 6.81 -3.44
C ARG A 153 -17.14 6.74 -2.30
N VAL A 154 -16.34 7.78 -2.20
CA VAL A 154 -15.36 7.95 -1.14
C VAL A 154 -16.03 8.60 0.07
N ILE A 155 -15.98 7.94 1.23
CA ILE A 155 -16.46 8.47 2.51
C ILE A 155 -15.24 8.73 3.38
N LEU A 156 -15.06 9.98 3.78
CA LEU A 156 -14.00 10.40 4.68
C LEU A 156 -14.58 10.73 6.06
N PHE A 157 -14.10 10.05 7.08
CA PHE A 157 -14.34 10.37 8.47
C PHE A 157 -13.13 11.15 9.01
N VAL A 158 -13.37 12.19 9.79
CA VAL A 158 -12.29 13.00 10.38
C VAL A 158 -12.49 13.12 11.89
N LYS A 159 -11.40 12.97 12.62
CA LYS A 159 -11.31 13.31 14.03
C LYS A 159 -10.68 14.69 14.15
N LEU A 160 -11.40 15.62 14.75
CA LEU A 160 -10.92 16.99 14.91
C LEU A 160 -10.03 17.15 16.14
N VAL A 161 -9.07 18.05 16.04
CA VAL A 161 -8.30 18.52 17.20
C VAL A 161 -9.25 19.20 18.20
N PRO A 162 -9.08 19.03 19.53
CA PRO A 162 -9.89 19.70 20.54
C PRO A 162 -9.98 21.21 20.30
N GLY A 163 -11.20 21.75 20.37
CA GLY A 163 -11.49 23.16 20.11
C GLY A 163 -11.96 23.47 18.69
N TYR A 164 -11.85 22.53 17.74
CA TYR A 164 -12.43 22.67 16.41
C TYR A 164 -13.77 21.95 16.29
N SER A 165 -14.59 22.40 15.34
CA SER A 165 -15.85 21.77 14.96
C SER A 165 -15.97 21.62 13.46
N LEU A 166 -16.70 20.61 12.99
CA LEU A 166 -16.88 20.33 11.56
C LEU A 166 -17.90 21.32 10.96
N THR A 167 -17.43 22.48 10.57
CA THR A 167 -18.21 23.53 9.89
C THR A 167 -18.29 23.26 8.40
N GLU A 168 -19.24 23.87 7.69
CA GLU A 168 -19.31 23.79 6.22
C GLU A 168 -18.04 24.36 5.57
N ASN A 169 -17.47 25.43 6.13
CA ASN A 169 -16.21 25.99 5.63
C ASN A 169 -15.05 24.98 5.73
N LEU A 170 -14.95 24.21 6.83
CA LEU A 170 -13.93 23.17 6.97
C LEU A 170 -14.18 21.99 6.02
N LYS A 171 -15.45 21.61 5.82
CA LYS A 171 -15.79 20.58 4.82
C LYS A 171 -15.40 21.00 3.40
N ASP A 172 -15.64 22.26 3.05
CA ASP A 172 -15.27 22.78 1.73
C ASP A 172 -13.75 22.92 1.57
N LYS A 173 -13.04 23.25 2.66
CA LYS A 173 -11.57 23.26 2.69
C LYS A 173 -11.02 21.85 2.42
N ILE A 174 -11.51 20.83 3.11
CA ILE A 174 -11.10 19.43 2.94
C ILE A 174 -11.36 18.93 1.51
N LYS A 175 -12.48 19.34 0.89
CA LYS A 175 -12.82 18.89 -0.48
C LYS A 175 -12.00 19.54 -1.58
N LYS A 176 -11.29 20.63 -1.28
CA LYS A 176 -10.48 21.37 -2.27
C LYS A 176 -9.03 20.90 -2.31
N GLU A 177 -8.59 20.23 -1.25
CA GLU A 177 -7.26 19.63 -1.17
C GLU A 177 -7.22 18.30 -1.94
#